data_82583969db042d4b3c992b52314bb094
#
_entry.id   82583969db042d4b3c992b52314bb094
#
_cell.length_a   1.000
_cell.length_b   1.000
_cell.length_c   1.000
_cell.angle_alpha   90.00
_cell.angle_beta   90.00
_cell.angle_gamma   90.00
#
_symmetry.space_group_name_H-M   'P 1'
#
loop_
_entity.id
_entity.type
_entity.pdbx_description
1 polymer ?
#
loop_
_entity_poly.entity_id
_entity_poly.type
_entity_poly.pdbx_seq_one_letter_code
_entity_poly.pdbx_strand_id
1 'polypeptide(L)'
;MFGETAAHINQRKRIHQKHQPFPHPDPRVRFLDNVVSVVSLVLPLTAIPQLLKIWQTQDASGISILTWSLWLILGFPMLAYGIVHKTKPFTIMYALWTIIETAVILSALKFS
;
A
#
# COMPACT_ATOMS: atom_id res chain seq x y z
N MET A 1 20.05 -0.17 25.96
CA MET A 1 19.57 -0.89 24.80
C MET A 1 18.20 -1.53 25.05
N PHE A 2 18.07 -2.20 26.14
CA PHE A 2 16.85 -2.95 26.38
C PHE A 2 15.66 -2.11 26.80
N GLY A 3 15.81 -0.85 27.02
CA GLY A 3 14.70 0.07 27.11
C GLY A 3 14.24 0.64 25.78
N GLU A 4 14.84 0.21 24.68
CA GLU A 4 14.54 0.73 23.37
C GLU A 4 13.19 0.22 22.86
N THR A 5 12.46 1.11 22.17
CA THR A 5 11.24 0.74 21.49
C THR A 5 11.51 -0.10 20.26
N ALA A 6 10.48 -0.75 19.73
CA ALA A 6 10.59 -1.47 18.47
C ALA A 6 11.05 -0.54 17.33
N ALA A 7 10.68 0.73 17.37
CA ALA A 7 11.13 1.72 16.39
C ALA A 7 12.64 1.92 16.45
N HIS A 8 13.20 2.04 17.67
CA HIS A 8 14.66 2.17 17.84
C HIS A 8 15.41 0.95 17.34
N ILE A 9 14.92 -0.24 17.64
CA ILE A 9 15.53 -1.48 17.17
C ILE A 9 15.52 -1.53 15.64
N ASN A 10 14.40 -1.15 15.04
CA ASN A 10 14.26 -1.11 13.60
C ASN A 10 15.22 -0.11 12.94
N GLN A 11 15.37 1.07 13.53
CA GLN A 11 16.32 2.07 13.05
C GLN A 11 17.76 1.55 13.09
N ARG A 12 18.13 0.88 14.19
CA ARG A 12 19.48 0.32 14.34
C ARG A 12 19.76 -0.75 13.30
N LYS A 13 18.79 -1.61 13.02
CA LYS A 13 18.92 -2.64 11.99
C LYS A 13 19.13 -2.01 10.62
N ARG A 14 18.40 -0.97 10.30
CA ARG A 14 18.51 -0.29 9.02
C ARG A 14 19.86 0.40 8.87
N ILE A 15 20.34 1.06 9.92
CA ILE A 15 21.66 1.69 9.92
C ILE A 15 22.74 0.64 9.72
N HIS A 16 22.68 -0.47 10.45
CA HIS A 16 23.64 -1.55 10.35
C HIS A 16 23.65 -2.17 8.95
N GLN A 17 22.51 -2.25 8.30
CA GLN A 17 22.37 -2.77 6.95
C GLN A 17 22.58 -1.71 5.87
N LYS A 18 23.07 -0.52 6.25
CA LYS A 18 23.29 0.63 5.34
C LYS A 18 22.00 1.14 4.71
N HIS A 19 20.87 0.93 5.39
CA HIS A 19 19.57 1.50 5.00
C HIS A 19 19.26 2.72 5.84
N GLN A 20 18.50 3.63 5.27
CA GLN A 20 17.99 4.76 6.04
C GLN A 20 17.07 4.27 7.16
N PRO A 21 17.20 4.81 8.39
CA PRO A 21 16.31 4.42 9.46
C PRO A 21 14.86 4.90 9.19
N PHE A 22 13.88 4.17 9.75
CA PHE A 22 12.47 4.52 9.65
C PHE A 22 11.77 4.24 10.99
N PRO A 23 11.08 5.22 11.62
CA PRO A 23 11.02 6.62 11.18
C PRO A 23 12.38 7.31 11.31
N HIS A 24 12.65 8.26 10.42
CA HIS A 24 13.96 8.90 10.35
C HIS A 24 14.15 9.88 11.52
N PRO A 25 15.36 9.94 12.12
CA PRO A 25 15.61 10.87 13.23
C PRO A 25 15.64 12.34 12.81
N ASP A 26 15.98 12.64 11.55
CA ASP A 26 15.96 14.01 11.05
C ASP A 26 14.51 14.50 10.93
N PRO A 27 14.14 15.65 11.56
CA PRO A 27 12.78 16.14 11.51
C PRO A 27 12.22 16.37 10.09
N ARG A 28 13.07 16.79 9.17
CA ARG A 28 12.64 17.04 7.78
C ARG A 28 12.26 15.73 7.08
N VAL A 29 13.10 14.72 7.23
CA VAL A 29 12.86 13.41 6.64
C VAL A 29 11.70 12.73 7.35
N ARG A 30 11.58 12.88 8.66
CA ARG A 30 10.47 12.33 9.43
C ARG A 30 9.13 12.93 8.99
N PHE A 31 9.11 14.24 8.68
CA PHE A 31 7.92 14.88 8.13
C PHE A 31 7.52 14.23 6.81
N LEU A 32 8.49 13.97 5.92
CA LEU A 32 8.24 13.28 4.66
C LEU A 32 7.72 11.87 4.92
N ASP A 33 8.28 11.15 5.88
CA ASP A 33 7.81 9.82 6.26
C ASP A 33 6.34 9.86 6.70
N ASN A 34 5.95 10.89 7.44
CA ASN A 34 4.57 11.06 7.87
C ASN A 34 3.64 11.36 6.69
N VAL A 35 4.08 12.21 5.76
CA VAL A 35 3.33 12.51 4.54
C VAL A 35 3.14 11.23 3.72
N VAL A 36 4.21 10.47 3.53
CA VAL A 36 4.15 9.21 2.77
C VAL A 36 3.21 8.21 3.45
N SER A 37 3.22 8.16 4.79
CA SER A 37 2.31 7.26 5.53
C SER A 37 0.85 7.62 5.27
N VAL A 38 0.51 8.91 5.27
CA VAL A 38 -0.85 9.36 4.97
C VAL A 38 -1.22 9.08 3.52
N VAL A 39 -0.32 9.41 2.59
CA VAL A 39 -0.54 9.19 1.15
C VAL A 39 -0.71 7.70 0.87
N SER A 40 0.02 6.83 1.56
CA SER A 40 -0.09 5.38 1.41
C SER A 40 -1.49 4.87 1.74
N LEU A 41 -2.19 5.52 2.66
CA LEU A 41 -3.58 5.19 2.96
C LEU A 41 -4.54 5.78 1.91
N VAL A 42 -4.28 7.01 1.50
CA VAL A 42 -5.18 7.75 0.60
C VAL A 42 -5.17 7.18 -0.82
N LEU A 43 -3.98 6.80 -1.33
CA LEU A 43 -3.86 6.33 -2.72
C LEU A 43 -4.81 5.18 -3.05
N PRO A 44 -4.85 4.07 -2.29
CA PRO A 44 -5.81 3.01 -2.58
C PRO A 44 -7.25 3.48 -2.49
N LEU A 45 -7.55 4.36 -1.54
CA LEU A 45 -8.91 4.86 -1.36
C LEU A 45 -9.41 5.69 -2.53
N THR A 46 -8.49 6.25 -3.34
CA THR A 46 -8.88 6.99 -4.54
C THR A 46 -9.53 6.12 -5.61
N ALA A 47 -9.38 4.80 -5.51
CA ALA A 47 -10.05 3.87 -6.42
C ALA A 47 -11.50 3.58 -6.01
N ILE A 48 -11.93 3.98 -4.81
CA ILE A 48 -13.30 3.77 -4.36
C ILE A 48 -14.33 4.48 -5.25
N PRO A 49 -14.14 5.74 -5.67
CA PRO A 49 -15.07 6.37 -6.61
C PRO A 49 -15.26 5.56 -7.90
N GLN A 50 -14.20 4.95 -8.42
CA GLN A 50 -14.28 4.08 -9.59
C GLN A 50 -15.17 2.87 -9.29
N LEU A 51 -14.97 2.25 -8.15
CA LEU A 51 -15.76 1.10 -7.72
C LEU A 51 -17.24 1.47 -7.56
N LEU A 52 -17.50 2.59 -6.91
CA LEU A 52 -18.88 3.09 -6.73
C LEU A 52 -19.54 3.38 -8.07
N LYS A 53 -18.80 3.94 -9.02
CA LYS A 53 -19.33 4.23 -10.35
C LYS A 53 -19.76 2.97 -11.07
N ILE A 54 -18.99 1.89 -10.97
CA ILE A 54 -19.34 0.60 -11.56
C ILE A 54 -20.69 0.12 -11.03
N TRP A 55 -20.87 0.19 -9.73
CA TRP A 55 -22.11 -0.27 -9.10
C TRP A 55 -23.29 0.66 -9.38
N GLN A 56 -23.08 1.97 -9.44
CA GLN A 56 -24.14 2.93 -9.72
C GLN A 56 -24.65 2.82 -11.16
N THR A 57 -23.73 2.65 -12.11
CA THR A 57 -24.06 2.58 -13.53
C THR A 57 -24.32 1.15 -13.98
N GLN A 58 -23.93 0.16 -13.19
CA GLN A 58 -23.96 -1.27 -13.54
C GLN A 58 -23.25 -1.54 -14.88
N ASP A 59 -22.18 -0.79 -15.12
CA ASP A 59 -21.43 -0.83 -16.36
C ASP A 59 -19.94 -0.76 -16.03
N ALA A 60 -19.21 -1.76 -16.49
CA ALA A 60 -17.76 -1.85 -16.30
C ALA A 60 -17.01 -1.78 -17.63
N SER A 61 -17.62 -1.24 -18.67
CA SER A 61 -17.04 -1.23 -20.03
C SER A 61 -15.73 -0.46 -20.09
N GLY A 62 -15.49 0.51 -19.18
CA GLY A 62 -14.26 1.27 -19.13
C GLY A 62 -13.14 0.63 -18.31
N ILE A 63 -13.38 -0.56 -17.77
CA ILE A 63 -12.42 -1.23 -16.88
C ILE A 63 -11.69 -2.33 -17.66
N SER A 64 -10.36 -2.27 -17.65
CA SER A 64 -9.53 -3.35 -18.19
C SER A 64 -9.32 -4.39 -17.11
N ILE A 65 -10.05 -5.49 -17.18
CA ILE A 65 -9.91 -6.60 -16.23
C ILE A 65 -8.49 -7.15 -16.27
N LEU A 66 -7.89 -7.23 -17.46
CA LEU A 66 -6.51 -7.70 -17.60
C LEU A 66 -5.54 -6.80 -16.82
N THR A 67 -5.64 -5.49 -16.98
CA THR A 67 -4.74 -4.55 -16.30
C THR A 67 -4.88 -4.66 -14.78
N TRP A 68 -6.11 -4.65 -14.28
CA TRP A 68 -6.36 -4.75 -12.84
C TRP A 68 -5.89 -6.09 -12.28
N SER A 69 -6.06 -7.17 -13.04
CA SER A 69 -5.59 -8.51 -12.64
C SER A 69 -4.06 -8.56 -12.59
N LEU A 70 -3.38 -7.95 -13.55
CA LEU A 70 -1.92 -7.86 -13.54
C LEU A 70 -1.42 -7.07 -12.34
N TRP A 71 -2.07 -5.95 -12.03
CA TRP A 71 -1.72 -5.16 -10.84
C TRP A 71 -1.90 -5.96 -9.56
N LEU A 72 -2.98 -6.72 -9.48
CA LEU A 72 -3.23 -7.58 -8.31
C LEU A 72 -2.13 -8.63 -8.15
N ILE A 73 -1.82 -9.34 -9.22
CA ILE A 73 -0.80 -10.40 -9.20
C ILE A 73 0.57 -9.82 -8.84
N LEU A 74 0.95 -8.72 -9.48
CA LEU A 74 2.24 -8.08 -9.22
C LEU A 74 2.30 -7.41 -7.85
N GLY A 75 1.16 -7.12 -7.25
CA GLY A 75 1.08 -6.56 -5.92
C GLY A 75 1.42 -7.57 -4.81
N PHE A 76 1.21 -8.87 -5.04
CA PHE A 76 1.50 -9.87 -4.02
C PHE A 76 2.98 -9.91 -3.62
N PRO A 77 3.95 -9.95 -4.56
CA PRO A 77 5.35 -9.86 -4.16
C PRO A 77 5.68 -8.57 -3.41
N MET A 78 5.04 -7.46 -3.80
CA MET A 78 5.26 -6.17 -3.15
C MET A 78 4.73 -6.17 -1.72
N LEU A 79 3.57 -6.79 -1.51
CA LEU A 79 3.01 -6.95 -0.16
C LEU A 79 3.92 -7.83 0.69
N ALA A 80 4.38 -8.94 0.15
CA ALA A 80 5.31 -9.84 0.84
C ALA A 80 6.60 -9.11 1.22
N TYR A 81 7.13 -8.30 0.30
CA TYR A 81 8.31 -7.48 0.56
C TYR A 81 8.08 -6.54 1.75
N GLY A 82 6.94 -5.86 1.77
CA GLY A 82 6.60 -4.95 2.86
C GLY A 82 6.50 -5.66 4.20
N ILE A 83 5.92 -6.85 4.24
CA ILE A 83 5.79 -7.64 5.46
C ILE A 83 7.17 -8.09 5.96
N VAL A 84 7.99 -8.64 5.06
CA VAL A 84 9.30 -9.16 5.42
C VAL A 84 10.22 -8.04 5.94
N HIS A 85 10.18 -6.90 5.29
CA HIS A 85 11.04 -5.76 5.65
C HIS A 85 10.40 -4.85 6.71
N LYS A 86 9.21 -5.19 7.20
CA LYS A 86 8.51 -4.46 8.26
C LYS A 86 8.33 -2.99 7.95
N THR A 87 7.99 -2.69 6.71
CA THR A 87 7.77 -1.33 6.22
C THR A 87 6.26 -1.04 6.28
N LYS A 88 5.78 -0.50 7.40
CA LYS A 88 4.34 -0.38 7.66
C LYS A 88 3.57 0.41 6.59
N PRO A 89 3.99 1.63 6.18
CA PRO A 89 3.21 2.36 5.17
C PRO A 89 3.10 1.59 3.85
N PHE A 90 4.18 0.96 3.43
CA PHE A 90 4.24 0.16 2.23
C PHE A 90 3.33 -1.05 2.32
N THR A 91 3.39 -1.78 3.44
CA THR A 91 2.57 -2.96 3.68
C THR A 91 1.09 -2.62 3.71
N ILE A 92 0.72 -1.58 4.42
CA ILE A 92 -0.68 -1.13 4.54
C ILE A 92 -1.20 -0.72 3.16
N MET A 93 -0.43 0.02 2.39
CA MET A 93 -0.81 0.46 1.05
C MET A 93 -1.11 -0.73 0.14
N TYR A 94 -0.22 -1.72 0.10
CA TYR A 94 -0.43 -2.87 -0.79
C TYR A 94 -1.51 -3.81 -0.27
N ALA A 95 -1.71 -3.90 1.04
CA ALA A 95 -2.85 -4.64 1.60
C ALA A 95 -4.17 -4.03 1.17
N LEU A 96 -4.28 -2.70 1.25
CA LEU A 96 -5.48 -1.98 0.80
C LEU A 96 -5.68 -2.09 -0.70
N TRP A 97 -4.61 -1.97 -1.50
CA TRP A 97 -4.69 -2.16 -2.94
C TRP A 97 -5.18 -3.55 -3.29
N THR A 98 -4.69 -4.58 -2.60
CA THR A 98 -5.12 -5.96 -2.83
C THR A 98 -6.62 -6.12 -2.63
N ILE A 99 -7.15 -5.54 -1.55
CA ILE A 99 -8.59 -5.60 -1.25
C ILE A 99 -9.38 -4.87 -2.33
N ILE A 100 -8.98 -3.65 -2.67
CA ILE A 100 -9.70 -2.80 -3.60
C ILE A 100 -9.63 -3.36 -5.03
N GLU A 101 -8.46 -3.82 -5.44
CA GLU A 101 -8.29 -4.42 -6.77
C GLU A 101 -9.15 -5.67 -6.93
N THR A 102 -9.21 -6.50 -5.89
CA THR A 102 -10.10 -7.66 -5.89
C THR A 102 -11.56 -7.24 -6.05
N ALA A 103 -11.98 -6.23 -5.29
CA ALA A 103 -13.35 -5.72 -5.38
C ALA A 103 -13.66 -5.17 -6.76
N VAL A 104 -12.73 -4.43 -7.37
CA VAL A 104 -12.91 -3.88 -8.72
C VAL A 104 -13.03 -5.01 -9.75
N ILE A 105 -12.15 -6.01 -9.68
CA ILE A 105 -12.16 -7.14 -10.62
C ILE A 105 -13.48 -7.90 -10.51
N LEU A 106 -13.91 -8.23 -9.30
CA LEU A 106 -15.16 -8.97 -9.10
C LEU A 106 -16.37 -8.16 -9.58
N SER A 107 -16.36 -6.86 -9.33
CA SER A 107 -17.42 -5.96 -9.79
C SER A 107 -17.45 -5.88 -11.32
N ALA A 108 -16.27 -5.78 -11.94
CA ALA A 108 -16.14 -5.71 -13.38
C ALA A 108 -16.64 -7.00 -14.05
N LEU A 109 -16.33 -8.16 -13.45
CA LEU A 109 -16.83 -9.45 -13.95
C LEU A 109 -18.35 -9.54 -13.85
N LYS A 110 -18.91 -8.99 -12.78
CA LYS A 110 -20.36 -9.00 -12.58
C LYS A 110 -21.10 -8.13 -13.60
N PHE A 111 -20.53 -6.97 -13.93
CA PHE A 111 -21.20 -5.98 -14.79
C PHE A 111 -20.59 -5.88 -16.19
N SER A 112 -19.78 -6.82 -16.55
CA SER A 112 -19.21 -6.86 -17.91
C SER A 112 -20.18 -7.48 -18.92
#